data_8ba91d6afa1547350579d68d631afb7c
#
_entry.id   8ba91d6afa1547350579d68d631afb7c
#
_cell.length_a   1.000
_cell.length_b   1.000
_cell.length_c   1.000
_cell.angle_alpha   90.00
_cell.angle_beta   90.00
_cell.angle_gamma   90.00
#
_symmetry.space_group_name_H-M   'P 1'
#
loop_
_entity.id
_entity.type
_entity.pdbx_description
1 polymer ?
#
loop_
_entity_poly.entity_id
_entity_poly.type
_entity_poly.pdbx_seq_one_letter_code
_entity_poly.pdbx_strand_id
1 'polypeptide(L)'
;MLHDSLTAALNASKNWIKHFNRGDVDYCVSAYAIDAIMEAKPLGDYSGRDDIDNFWRPFVQSGATDLNYTNIWLKLVDENTVHLGANWTMNVGEGVITLEEWVKSDSGTWKLLVDSFEIHKQF
;
A
#
# COMPACT_ATOMS: atom_id res chain seq x y z
N MET A 1 -6.04 14.09 17.75
CA MET A 1 -5.45 15.26 17.09
C MET A 1 -5.11 14.92 15.66
N LEU A 2 -5.11 15.90 14.76
CA LEU A 2 -4.94 15.67 13.33
C LEU A 2 -3.58 15.06 12.97
N HIS A 3 -2.50 15.49 13.65
CA HIS A 3 -1.18 14.91 13.39
C HIS A 3 -1.07 13.45 13.86
N ASP A 4 -1.93 13.01 14.79
CA ASP A 4 -1.99 11.61 15.19
C ASP A 4 -2.49 10.73 14.04
N SER A 5 -3.42 11.25 13.22
CA SER A 5 -3.90 10.55 12.03
C SER A 5 -2.78 10.38 11.00
N LEU A 6 -1.95 11.41 10.77
CA LEU A 6 -0.80 11.31 9.88
C LEU A 6 0.18 10.24 10.36
N THR A 7 0.49 10.23 11.65
CA THR A 7 1.40 9.24 12.23
C THR A 7 0.83 7.83 12.13
N ALA A 8 -0.45 7.66 12.44
CA ALA A 8 -1.10 6.35 12.40
C ALA A 8 -1.14 5.78 10.97
N ALA A 9 -1.48 6.60 9.99
CA ALA A 9 -1.50 6.17 8.60
C ALA A 9 -0.09 5.85 8.09
N LEU A 10 0.91 6.66 8.43
CA LEU A 10 2.30 6.38 8.06
C LEU A 10 2.77 5.05 8.67
N ASN A 11 2.43 4.79 9.94
CA ASN A 11 2.79 3.53 10.58
C ASN A 11 2.07 2.35 9.94
N ALA A 12 0.83 2.51 9.50
CA ALA A 12 0.10 1.47 8.79
C ALA A 12 0.80 1.12 7.46
N SER A 13 1.24 2.13 6.71
CA SER A 13 1.99 1.92 5.47
C SER A 13 3.33 1.23 5.74
N LYS A 14 4.06 1.66 6.76
CA LYS A 14 5.34 1.02 7.14
C LYS A 14 5.16 -0.43 7.58
N ASN A 15 4.09 -0.74 8.29
CA ASN A 15 3.77 -2.11 8.68
C ASN A 15 3.45 -2.98 7.48
N TRP A 16 2.75 -2.43 6.49
CA TRP A 16 2.48 -3.14 5.25
C TRP A 16 3.78 -3.55 4.56
N ILE A 17 4.72 -2.61 4.42
CA ILE A 17 6.04 -2.85 3.82
C ILE A 17 6.81 -3.93 4.59
N LYS A 18 6.80 -3.84 5.94
CA LYS A 18 7.49 -4.79 6.81
C LYS A 18 6.96 -6.22 6.60
N HIS A 19 5.65 -6.38 6.54
CA HIS A 19 5.04 -7.69 6.31
C HIS A 19 5.24 -8.18 4.89
N PHE A 20 5.18 -7.28 3.90
CA PHE A 20 5.51 -7.61 2.51
C PHE A 20 6.92 -8.22 2.41
N ASN A 21 7.89 -7.57 3.04
CA ASN A 21 9.29 -8.01 2.99
C ASN A 21 9.53 -9.32 3.74
N ARG A 22 8.61 -9.72 4.60
CA ARG A 22 8.63 -11.02 5.29
C ARG A 22 7.88 -12.12 4.52
N GLY A 23 7.25 -11.78 3.40
CA GLY A 23 6.43 -12.71 2.63
C GLY A 23 5.05 -12.96 3.24
N ASP A 24 4.60 -12.10 4.14
CA ASP A 24 3.31 -12.23 4.84
C ASP A 24 2.19 -11.62 4.01
N VAL A 25 1.77 -12.33 2.97
CA VAL A 25 0.73 -11.88 2.05
C VAL A 25 -0.61 -11.75 2.75
N ASP A 26 -0.90 -12.65 3.68
CA ASP A 26 -2.19 -12.63 4.42
C ASP A 26 -2.37 -11.30 5.15
N TYR A 27 -1.32 -10.82 5.83
CA TYR A 27 -1.36 -9.52 6.48
C TYR A 27 -1.55 -8.39 5.46
N CYS A 28 -0.77 -8.40 4.38
CA CYS A 28 -0.83 -7.35 3.36
C CYS A 28 -2.23 -7.24 2.76
N VAL A 29 -2.87 -8.35 2.45
CA VAL A 29 -4.24 -8.37 1.91
C VAL A 29 -5.24 -7.90 2.95
N SER A 30 -5.09 -8.34 4.21
CA SER A 30 -5.98 -7.93 5.30
C SER A 30 -5.90 -6.44 5.63
N ALA A 31 -4.80 -5.78 5.28
CA ALA A 31 -4.62 -4.34 5.49
C ALA A 31 -5.42 -3.49 4.51
N TYR A 32 -5.88 -4.06 3.40
CA TYR A 32 -6.79 -3.36 2.48
C TYR A 32 -8.21 -3.34 3.03
N ALA A 33 -8.93 -2.26 2.73
CA ALA A 33 -10.38 -2.23 2.97
C ALA A 33 -11.06 -3.29 2.09
N ILE A 34 -12.25 -3.75 2.52
CA ILE A 34 -12.97 -4.81 1.80
C ILE A 34 -13.27 -4.41 0.35
N ASP A 35 -13.59 -3.15 0.14
CA ASP A 35 -13.93 -2.58 -1.17
C ASP A 35 -12.77 -1.79 -1.80
N ALA A 36 -11.54 -2.11 -1.41
CA ALA A 36 -10.35 -1.40 -1.90
C ALA A 36 -10.18 -1.54 -3.40
N ILE A 37 -9.56 -0.52 -3.99
CA ILE A 37 -9.19 -0.50 -5.41
C ILE A 37 -7.68 -0.34 -5.50
N MET A 38 -7.05 -1.17 -6.35
CA MET A 38 -5.63 -1.06 -6.64
C MET A 38 -5.42 -0.84 -8.12
N GLU A 39 -4.64 0.17 -8.46
CA GLU A 39 -4.24 0.48 -9.83
C GLU A 39 -2.74 0.25 -9.95
N ALA A 40 -2.36 -0.80 -10.67
CA ALA A 40 -0.96 -1.19 -10.87
C ALA A 40 -0.57 -0.92 -12.32
N LYS A 41 -0.10 0.29 -12.62
CA LYS A 41 0.22 0.68 -14.00
C LYS A 41 1.61 0.20 -14.40
N PRO A 42 1.76 -0.41 -15.58
CA PRO A 42 0.76 -0.63 -16.64
C PRO A 42 0.02 -1.97 -16.60
N LEU A 43 0.06 -2.70 -15.49
CA LEU A 43 -0.42 -4.09 -15.42
C LEU A 43 -1.94 -4.22 -15.39
N GLY A 44 -2.65 -3.31 -14.70
CA GLY A 44 -4.11 -3.36 -14.65
C GLY A 44 -4.69 -2.84 -13.36
N ASP A 45 -6.02 -2.96 -13.24
CA ASP A 45 -6.80 -2.53 -12.10
C ASP A 45 -7.41 -3.73 -11.40
N TYR A 46 -7.49 -3.66 -10.07
CA TYR A 46 -7.93 -4.76 -9.21
C TYR A 46 -8.91 -4.23 -8.18
N SER A 47 -10.07 -4.86 -8.04
CA SER A 47 -11.13 -4.42 -7.13
C SER A 47 -11.41 -5.51 -6.11
N GLY A 48 -11.35 -5.13 -4.82
CA GLY A 48 -11.62 -6.02 -3.72
C GLY A 48 -10.44 -6.89 -3.33
N ARG A 49 -10.53 -7.48 -2.14
CA ARG A 49 -9.42 -8.25 -1.56
C ARG A 49 -9.05 -9.49 -2.37
N ASP A 50 -10.01 -10.16 -2.99
CA ASP A 50 -9.72 -11.37 -3.77
C ASP A 50 -8.87 -11.05 -4.99
N ASP A 51 -9.22 -10.00 -5.74
CA ASP A 51 -8.44 -9.56 -6.88
C ASP A 51 -7.04 -9.12 -6.46
N ILE A 52 -6.95 -8.38 -5.36
CA ILE A 52 -5.69 -7.86 -4.82
C ILE A 52 -4.81 -9.02 -4.35
N ASP A 53 -5.39 -10.02 -3.69
CA ASP A 53 -4.67 -11.24 -3.29
C ASP A 53 -4.12 -11.96 -4.52
N ASN A 54 -4.94 -12.12 -5.55
CA ASN A 54 -4.54 -12.79 -6.80
C ASN A 54 -3.40 -12.06 -7.51
N PHE A 55 -3.24 -10.76 -7.27
CA PHE A 55 -2.08 -10.00 -7.77
C PHE A 55 -0.84 -10.22 -6.90
N TRP A 56 -0.96 -10.01 -5.57
CA TRP A 56 0.20 -10.00 -4.69
C TRP A 56 0.75 -11.39 -4.37
N ARG A 57 -0.11 -12.39 -4.19
CA ARG A 57 0.34 -13.70 -3.70
C ARG A 57 1.35 -14.37 -4.64
N PRO A 58 1.08 -14.49 -5.95
CA PRO A 58 2.10 -15.06 -6.85
C PRO A 58 3.38 -14.23 -6.90
N PHE A 59 3.24 -12.89 -6.83
CA PHE A 59 4.37 -11.96 -6.89
C PHE A 59 5.29 -12.14 -5.69
N VAL A 60 4.73 -12.17 -4.50
CA VAL A 60 5.51 -12.39 -3.26
C VAL A 60 6.10 -13.80 -3.24
N GLN A 61 5.33 -14.81 -3.65
CA GLN A 61 5.80 -16.18 -3.71
C GLN A 61 6.93 -16.39 -4.73
N SER A 62 7.01 -15.53 -5.74
CA SER A 62 8.12 -15.56 -6.72
C SER A 62 9.42 -14.95 -6.18
N GLY A 63 9.42 -14.39 -4.97
CA GLY A 63 10.61 -13.86 -4.33
C GLY A 63 10.71 -12.33 -4.31
N ALA A 64 9.66 -11.61 -4.63
CA ALA A 64 9.65 -10.15 -4.52
C ALA A 64 9.81 -9.74 -3.05
N THR A 65 10.77 -8.86 -2.77
CA THR A 65 11.10 -8.40 -1.42
C THR A 65 11.92 -7.11 -1.50
N ASP A 66 12.44 -6.66 -0.36
CA ASP A 66 13.28 -5.47 -0.26
C ASP A 66 12.55 -4.19 -0.70
N LEU A 67 11.24 -4.14 -0.46
CA LEU A 67 10.44 -2.95 -0.72
C LEU A 67 10.86 -1.83 0.22
N ASN A 68 11.10 -0.66 -0.34
CA ASN A 68 11.50 0.53 0.40
C ASN A 68 10.87 1.76 -0.25
N TYR A 69 10.34 2.66 0.57
CA TYR A 69 9.80 3.94 0.12
C TYR A 69 10.79 5.06 0.44
N THR A 70 10.95 5.97 -0.51
CA THR A 70 11.74 7.19 -0.35
C THR A 70 10.90 8.39 -0.79
N ASN A 71 11.31 9.60 -0.36
CA ASN A 71 10.63 10.84 -0.71
C ASN A 71 9.13 10.79 -0.38
N ILE A 72 8.79 10.27 0.81
CA ILE A 72 7.41 10.10 1.25
C ILE A 72 6.79 11.48 1.50
N TRP A 73 5.59 11.69 0.92
CA TRP A 73 4.76 12.83 1.28
C TRP A 73 3.44 12.33 1.88
N LEU A 74 2.88 13.14 2.76
CA LEU A 74 1.61 12.87 3.43
C LEU A 74 0.72 14.08 3.30
N LYS A 75 -0.58 13.83 3.12
CA LYS A 75 -1.60 14.87 3.11
C LYS A 75 -2.76 14.44 3.99
N LEU A 76 -3.08 15.26 4.99
CA LEU A 76 -4.25 15.06 5.82
C LEU A 76 -5.48 15.56 5.06
N VAL A 77 -6.39 14.64 4.72
CA VAL A 77 -7.67 15.00 4.08
C VAL A 77 -8.67 15.38 5.16
N ASP A 78 -8.80 14.55 6.17
CA ASP A 78 -9.55 14.81 7.41
C ASP A 78 -9.02 13.86 8.50
N GLU A 79 -9.62 13.89 9.68
CA GLU A 79 -9.10 13.08 10.80
C GLU A 79 -9.20 11.57 10.57
N ASN A 80 -9.95 11.13 9.56
CA ASN A 80 -10.15 9.72 9.25
C ASN A 80 -9.58 9.32 7.89
N THR A 81 -8.90 10.23 7.18
CA THR A 81 -8.41 9.98 5.82
C THR A 81 -7.07 10.67 5.60
N VAL A 82 -6.07 9.89 5.20
CA VAL A 82 -4.72 10.37 4.91
C VAL A 82 -4.29 9.85 3.54
N HIS A 83 -3.72 10.74 2.74
CA HIS A 83 -3.09 10.38 1.47
C HIS A 83 -1.58 10.30 1.64
N LEU A 84 -0.98 9.33 0.97
CA LEU A 84 0.47 9.11 0.97
C LEU A 84 0.93 8.87 -0.46
N GLY A 85 2.09 9.41 -0.80
CA GLY A 85 2.82 9.08 -2.02
C GLY A 85 4.29 8.92 -1.72
N ALA A 86 5.02 8.29 -2.61
CA ALA A 86 6.45 8.01 -2.43
C ALA A 86 7.07 7.50 -3.73
N ASN A 87 8.38 7.45 -3.77
CA ASN A 87 9.09 6.59 -4.70
C ASN A 87 9.26 5.22 -4.04
N TRP A 88 9.18 4.14 -4.82
CA TRP A 88 9.43 2.81 -4.29
C TRP A 88 10.52 2.10 -5.07
N THR A 89 11.27 1.28 -4.36
CA THR A 89 12.24 0.35 -4.93
C THR A 89 12.06 -1.01 -4.29
N MET A 90 12.40 -2.06 -5.02
CA MET A 90 12.47 -3.42 -4.50
C MET A 90 13.49 -4.21 -5.31
N ASN A 91 13.69 -5.48 -4.96
CA ASN A 91 14.67 -6.32 -5.66
C ASN A 91 14.39 -6.52 -7.14
N VAL A 92 13.13 -6.42 -7.59
CA VAL A 92 12.72 -6.72 -8.97
C VAL A 92 12.25 -5.50 -9.75
N GLY A 93 12.32 -4.30 -9.19
CA GLY A 93 11.88 -3.10 -9.91
C GLY A 93 11.88 -1.84 -9.09
N GLU A 94 11.43 -0.76 -9.71
CA GLU A 94 11.26 0.54 -9.08
C GLU A 94 10.16 1.34 -9.75
N GLY A 95 9.62 2.32 -9.07
CA GLY A 95 8.57 3.18 -9.58
C GLY A 95 8.10 4.21 -8.57
N VAL A 96 6.84 4.60 -8.66
CA VAL A 96 6.26 5.62 -7.80
C VAL A 96 4.92 5.15 -7.24
N ILE A 97 4.66 5.49 -5.98
CA ILE A 97 3.32 5.43 -5.39
C ILE A 97 2.66 6.76 -5.71
N THR A 98 1.67 6.74 -6.59
CA THR A 98 0.95 7.96 -6.94
C THR A 98 -0.10 8.31 -5.90
N LEU A 99 -0.69 7.30 -5.25
CA LEU A 99 -1.63 7.53 -4.16
C LEU A 99 -1.84 6.25 -3.34
N GLU A 100 -1.62 6.36 -2.03
CA GLU A 100 -2.23 5.47 -1.06
C GLU A 100 -3.27 6.29 -0.29
N GLU A 101 -4.52 5.84 -0.30
CA GLU A 101 -5.55 6.45 0.55
C GLU A 101 -5.81 5.52 1.72
N TRP A 102 -5.40 5.97 2.90
CA TRP A 102 -5.62 5.27 4.15
C TRP A 102 -6.83 5.85 4.86
N VAL A 103 -7.73 4.99 5.29
CA VAL A 103 -8.96 5.40 5.97
C VAL A 103 -9.08 4.69 7.32
N LYS A 104 -9.54 5.44 8.32
CA LYS A 104 -9.76 4.92 9.67
C LYS A 104 -11.17 4.35 9.75
N SER A 105 -11.27 3.06 10.08
CA SER A 105 -12.55 2.37 10.27
C SER A 105 -13.19 2.74 11.61
N ASP A 106 -14.46 2.38 11.79
CA ASP A 106 -15.19 2.62 13.03
C ASP A 106 -14.52 1.96 14.24
N SER A 107 -13.81 0.86 14.04
CA SER A 107 -13.03 0.19 15.08
C SER A 107 -11.71 0.88 15.41
N GLY A 108 -11.36 1.94 14.70
CA GLY A 108 -10.10 2.66 14.90
C GLY A 108 -8.92 2.09 14.12
N THR A 109 -9.14 1.08 13.29
CA THR A 109 -8.09 0.47 12.47
C THR A 109 -7.96 1.20 11.14
N TRP A 110 -6.72 1.51 10.74
CA TRP A 110 -6.45 2.13 9.44
C TRP A 110 -6.36 1.06 8.37
N LYS A 111 -7.10 1.27 7.27
CA LYS A 111 -7.15 0.36 6.11
C LYS A 111 -6.83 1.11 4.84
N LEU A 112 -6.20 0.42 3.89
CA LEU A 112 -5.85 0.97 2.59
C LEU A 112 -7.06 0.83 1.66
N LEU A 113 -7.63 1.95 1.25
CA LEU A 113 -8.82 1.99 0.40
C LEU A 113 -8.46 2.13 -1.08
N VAL A 114 -7.47 2.97 -1.39
CA VAL A 114 -6.97 3.14 -2.75
C VAL A 114 -5.46 2.94 -2.72
N ASP A 115 -4.96 2.13 -3.63
CA ASP A 115 -3.54 1.87 -3.78
C ASP A 115 -3.19 2.00 -5.26
N SER A 116 -2.63 3.14 -5.63
CA SER A 116 -2.30 3.45 -7.02
C SER A 116 -0.79 3.63 -7.16
N PHE A 117 -0.18 2.85 -8.04
CA PHE A 117 1.26 2.93 -8.26
C PHE A 117 1.61 2.67 -9.72
N GLU A 118 2.81 3.13 -10.10
CA GLU A 118 3.38 2.94 -11.42
C GLU A 118 4.68 2.19 -11.31
N ILE A 119 4.90 1.27 -12.23
CA ILE A 119 6.16 0.54 -12.38
C ILE A 119 6.93 1.24 -13.49
N HIS A 120 8.08 1.84 -13.15
CA HIS A 120 8.91 2.57 -14.11
C HIS A 120 10.02 1.69 -14.68
N LYS A 121 10.48 0.70 -13.92
CA LYS A 121 11.58 -0.16 -14.34
C LYS A 121 11.43 -1.53 -13.69
N GLN A 122 11.67 -2.57 -14.46
CA GLN A 122 11.78 -3.95 -13.99
C GLN A 122 13.23 -4.39 -14.18
N PHE A 123 13.76 -5.01 -13.14
CA PHE A 123 15.15 -5.48 -13.16
C PHE A 123 15.28 -6.92 -13.64
#